data_9c3cf7263d4e2de4938e14fda0259c49
#
_entry.id   9c3cf7263d4e2de4938e14fda0259c49
#
_cell.length_a   1.000
_cell.length_b   1.000
_cell.length_c   1.000
_cell.angle_alpha   90.00
_cell.angle_beta   90.00
_cell.angle_gamma   90.00
#
_symmetry.space_group_name_H-M   'P 1'
#
loop_
_entity.id
_entity.type
_entity.pdbx_description
1 polymer ?
#
loop_
_entity_poly.entity_id
_entity_poly.type
_entity_poly.pdbx_seq_one_letter_code
_entity_poly.pdbx_strand_id
1 'polypeptide(L)'
;MFDHDMPYETNEYILNRRLGIDPDSNILLRSHLRNLGDWRLPGLIFRPGRETFIEDMVPLDPLYLVDQHEELLKPSVESFTPEYQRRLRQYVINDRKAGPILNDLPQNQFGLVFAYNYFNFKPIELICRYLTDLFAVMRPGGTLVMTYNNCDRAQGVGLAERNFMCYTPKRHIQKHAESVGFEFTFEHNGEGDLSWLEFVKPGVITSLRGGQTLAKILVPAE
;
A
#
# COMPACT_ATOMS: atom_id res chain seq x y z
N MET A 1 -15.46 17.41 -11.82
CA MET A 1 -15.31 16.16 -12.58
C MET A 1 -13.82 16.09 -12.91
N PHE A 2 -13.04 15.39 -12.09
CA PHE A 2 -11.59 15.33 -12.28
C PHE A 2 -11.31 14.32 -13.38
N ASP A 3 -10.49 14.76 -14.33
CA ASP A 3 -10.05 13.92 -15.44
C ASP A 3 -9.15 12.83 -14.88
N HIS A 4 -9.71 11.63 -14.68
CA HIS A 4 -8.99 10.45 -14.24
C HIS A 4 -8.16 9.82 -15.37
N ASP A 5 -8.20 10.42 -16.56
CA ASP A 5 -7.60 9.90 -17.78
C ASP A 5 -6.21 10.49 -18.07
N MET A 6 -5.65 11.29 -17.16
CA MET A 6 -4.27 11.75 -17.32
C MET A 6 -3.30 10.55 -17.20
N PRO A 7 -2.35 10.42 -18.12
CA PRO A 7 -1.35 9.35 -18.08
C PRO A 7 -0.68 9.31 -16.69
N TYR A 8 -0.53 8.14 -16.13
CA TYR A 8 0.03 7.92 -14.79
C TYR A 8 1.38 8.65 -14.60
N GLU A 9 2.24 8.63 -15.61
CA GLU A 9 3.54 9.34 -15.60
C GLU A 9 3.41 10.83 -15.37
N THR A 10 2.41 11.43 -15.98
CA THR A 10 2.16 12.86 -15.82
C THR A 10 1.69 13.17 -14.41
N ASN A 11 0.84 12.30 -13.85
CA ASN A 11 0.32 12.47 -12.49
C ASN A 11 1.40 12.22 -11.43
N GLU A 12 2.20 11.16 -11.56
CA GLU A 12 3.26 10.85 -10.60
C GLU A 12 4.41 11.86 -10.68
N TYR A 13 4.83 12.23 -11.89
CA TYR A 13 5.87 13.24 -12.10
C TYR A 13 5.44 14.61 -11.59
N ILE A 14 4.21 15.03 -11.92
CA ILE A 14 3.64 16.28 -11.43
C ILE A 14 3.47 16.23 -9.92
N LEU A 15 2.99 15.11 -9.39
CA LEU A 15 2.80 14.90 -7.96
C LEU A 15 4.13 14.96 -7.21
N ASN A 16 5.11 14.16 -7.59
CA ASN A 16 6.43 14.12 -6.95
C ASN A 16 7.15 15.47 -7.04
N ARG A 17 7.02 16.17 -8.15
CA ARG A 17 7.65 17.48 -8.36
C ARG A 17 6.92 18.62 -7.63
N ARG A 18 5.59 18.54 -7.49
CA ARG A 18 4.80 19.55 -6.78
C ARG A 18 4.75 19.32 -5.27
N LEU A 19 4.87 18.08 -4.83
CA LEU A 19 4.78 17.71 -3.41
C LEU A 19 6.10 17.95 -2.68
N GLY A 20 7.21 18.18 -3.38
CA GLY A 20 8.51 18.32 -2.73
C GLY A 20 8.81 17.14 -1.83
N ILE A 21 8.50 15.90 -2.29
CA ILE A 21 8.70 14.70 -1.48
C ILE A 21 10.14 14.71 -0.99
N ASP A 22 10.28 14.75 0.32
CA ASP A 22 11.58 14.68 0.97
C ASP A 22 12.29 13.38 0.53
N PRO A 23 13.47 13.49 -0.14
CA PRO A 23 14.20 12.32 -0.60
C PRO A 23 14.53 11.35 0.54
N ASP A 24 14.77 11.88 1.75
CA ASP A 24 15.12 11.06 2.92
C ASP A 24 13.93 10.24 3.40
N SER A 25 12.72 10.79 3.36
CA SER A 25 11.50 10.04 3.67
C SER A 25 11.25 8.89 2.69
N ASN A 26 11.54 9.09 1.40
CA ASN A 26 11.47 8.02 0.41
C ASN A 26 12.52 6.93 0.66
N ILE A 27 13.75 7.30 0.99
CA ILE A 27 14.82 6.35 1.32
C ILE A 27 14.41 5.51 2.54
N LEU A 28 13.88 6.17 3.56
CA LEU A 28 13.42 5.48 4.78
C LEU A 28 12.28 4.50 4.47
N LEU A 29 11.28 4.92 3.70
CA LEU A 29 10.15 4.08 3.30
C LEU A 29 10.61 2.86 2.48
N ARG A 30 11.50 3.07 1.50
CA ARG A 30 12.08 1.98 0.70
C ARG A 30 12.86 0.98 1.56
N SER A 31 13.70 1.48 2.46
CA SER A 31 14.43 0.63 3.42
C SER A 31 13.48 -0.16 4.31
N HIS A 32 12.42 0.48 4.78
CA HIS A 32 11.40 -0.18 5.60
C HIS A 32 10.69 -1.30 4.84
N LEU A 33 10.27 -1.07 3.59
CA LEU A 33 9.63 -2.09 2.76
C LEU A 33 10.55 -3.30 2.51
N ARG A 34 11.84 -3.07 2.24
CA ARG A 34 12.82 -4.15 2.08
C ARG A 34 12.96 -5.01 3.33
N ASN A 35 12.92 -4.39 4.51
CA ASN A 35 13.00 -5.09 5.79
C ASN A 35 11.76 -5.94 6.08
N LEU A 36 10.59 -5.55 5.54
CA LEU A 36 9.34 -6.29 5.67
C LEU A 36 9.21 -7.41 4.62
N GLY A 37 10.02 -7.39 3.57
CA GLY A 37 9.97 -8.35 2.48
C GLY A 37 10.33 -9.77 2.92
N ASP A 38 9.44 -10.73 2.68
CA ASP A 38 9.67 -12.16 2.95
C ASP A 38 9.30 -12.99 1.72
N TRP A 39 10.29 -13.62 1.08
CA TRP A 39 10.12 -14.41 -0.16
C TRP A 39 9.12 -15.56 -0.04
N ARG A 40 8.74 -15.93 1.16
CA ARG A 40 7.76 -17.00 1.44
C ARG A 40 6.33 -16.51 1.44
N LEU A 41 6.14 -15.21 1.34
CA LEU A 41 4.83 -14.57 1.47
C LEU A 41 4.45 -13.85 0.19
N PRO A 42 3.18 -13.94 -0.22
CA PRO A 42 2.64 -13.06 -1.26
C PRO A 42 2.62 -11.60 -0.79
N GLY A 43 2.90 -10.70 -1.74
CA GLY A 43 2.76 -9.27 -1.56
C GLY A 43 1.65 -8.69 -2.41
N LEU A 44 1.17 -7.52 -2.02
CA LEU A 44 0.18 -6.73 -2.74
C LEU A 44 0.65 -5.28 -2.82
N ILE A 45 0.69 -4.69 -4.02
CA ILE A 45 0.98 -3.28 -4.22
C ILE A 45 -0.13 -2.61 -5.02
N PHE A 46 -0.65 -1.51 -4.48
CA PHE A 46 -1.60 -0.64 -5.18
C PHE A 46 -0.87 0.39 -6.02
N ARG A 47 -1.35 0.60 -7.25
CA ARG A 47 -0.82 1.56 -8.20
C ARG A 47 0.71 1.48 -8.26
N PRO A 48 1.24 0.34 -8.76
CA PRO A 48 2.68 0.03 -8.65
C PRO A 48 3.59 1.05 -9.34
N GLY A 49 3.09 1.83 -10.29
CA GLY A 49 3.92 2.72 -11.09
C GLY A 49 4.92 1.96 -11.96
N ARG A 50 5.80 2.66 -12.66
CA ARG A 50 6.73 1.98 -13.55
C ARG A 50 7.81 1.19 -12.81
N GLU A 51 8.33 1.65 -11.69
CA GLU A 51 9.47 0.94 -11.07
C GLU A 51 9.63 1.24 -9.58
N THR A 52 9.11 2.35 -9.08
CA THR A 52 9.56 3.01 -7.87
C THR A 52 9.63 2.13 -6.63
N PHE A 53 8.63 1.29 -6.39
CA PHE A 53 8.60 0.46 -5.17
C PHE A 53 8.48 -1.04 -5.45
N ILE A 54 8.22 -1.43 -6.71
CA ILE A 54 8.15 -2.86 -7.05
C ILE A 54 9.48 -3.54 -6.76
N GLU A 55 10.61 -2.88 -7.07
CA GLU A 55 11.95 -3.39 -6.79
C GLU A 55 12.18 -3.67 -5.31
N ASP A 56 11.64 -2.83 -4.43
CA ASP A 56 11.77 -3.02 -2.97
C ASP A 56 10.90 -4.17 -2.46
N MET A 57 9.89 -4.58 -3.25
CA MET A 57 8.99 -5.69 -2.95
C MET A 57 9.31 -6.98 -3.72
N VAL A 58 10.38 -6.98 -4.53
CA VAL A 58 10.86 -8.16 -5.31
C VAL A 58 10.99 -9.44 -4.48
N PRO A 59 11.37 -9.41 -3.19
CA PRO A 59 11.44 -10.64 -2.39
C PRO A 59 10.11 -11.36 -2.23
N LEU A 60 8.97 -10.65 -2.33
CA LEU A 60 7.64 -11.25 -2.14
C LEU A 60 7.23 -12.11 -3.34
N ASP A 61 6.67 -13.30 -3.10
CA ASP A 61 6.34 -14.24 -4.17
C ASP A 61 5.06 -15.03 -3.87
N PRO A 62 4.02 -14.90 -4.73
CA PRO A 62 3.89 -13.96 -5.84
C PRO A 62 3.65 -12.52 -5.39
N LEU A 63 3.97 -11.55 -6.24
CA LEU A 63 3.63 -10.15 -6.05
C LEU A 63 2.41 -9.78 -6.90
N TYR A 64 1.37 -9.28 -6.24
CA TYR A 64 0.13 -8.84 -6.87
C TYR A 64 0.18 -7.32 -7.10
N LEU A 65 -0.02 -6.93 -8.34
CA LEU A 65 -0.10 -5.55 -8.79
C LEU A 65 -1.56 -5.19 -9.00
N VAL A 66 -2.04 -4.18 -8.29
CA VAL A 66 -3.46 -3.83 -8.29
C VAL A 66 -3.65 -2.37 -8.71
N ASP A 67 -4.49 -2.13 -9.70
CA ASP A 67 -4.93 -0.79 -10.10
C ASP A 67 -6.38 -0.85 -10.61
N GLN A 68 -6.99 0.31 -10.81
CA GLN A 68 -8.29 0.47 -11.45
C GLN A 68 -8.19 0.42 -12.99
N HIS A 69 -6.99 0.59 -13.54
CA HIS A 69 -6.70 0.73 -14.96
C HIS A 69 -5.69 -0.32 -15.41
N GLU A 70 -6.12 -1.22 -16.30
CA GLU A 70 -5.26 -2.28 -16.84
C GLU A 70 -4.03 -1.72 -17.58
N GLU A 71 -4.21 -0.62 -18.29
CA GLU A 71 -3.17 0.05 -19.05
C GLU A 71 -2.02 0.58 -18.18
N LEU A 72 -2.26 0.79 -16.87
CA LEU A 72 -1.23 1.20 -15.92
C LEU A 72 -0.45 0.01 -15.33
N LEU A 73 -1.03 -1.18 -15.37
CA LEU A 73 -0.38 -2.39 -14.87
C LEU A 73 0.62 -2.99 -15.87
N LYS A 74 0.33 -2.90 -17.17
CA LYS A 74 1.18 -3.48 -18.23
C LYS A 74 2.63 -2.96 -18.20
N PRO A 75 2.87 -1.63 -18.20
CA PRO A 75 4.24 -1.10 -18.13
C PRO A 75 5.01 -1.54 -16.89
N SER A 76 4.30 -1.69 -15.75
CA SER A 76 4.90 -2.16 -14.50
C SER A 76 5.42 -3.61 -14.59
N VAL A 77 4.81 -4.44 -15.43
CA VAL A 77 5.25 -5.82 -15.64
C VAL A 77 6.33 -5.89 -16.71
N GLU A 78 6.19 -5.13 -17.79
CA GLU A 78 7.09 -5.15 -18.94
C GLU A 78 8.51 -4.65 -18.59
N SER A 79 8.66 -3.87 -17.52
CA SER A 79 9.98 -3.40 -17.04
C SER A 79 10.86 -4.51 -16.47
N PHE A 80 10.31 -5.69 -16.16
CA PHE A 80 11.02 -6.81 -15.58
C PHE A 80 11.38 -7.90 -16.60
N THR A 81 12.38 -8.72 -16.25
CA THR A 81 12.74 -9.88 -17.07
C THR A 81 11.62 -10.89 -17.17
N PRO A 82 11.51 -11.67 -18.27
CA PRO A 82 10.43 -12.67 -18.44
C PRO A 82 10.34 -13.68 -17.29
N GLU A 83 11.48 -14.02 -16.67
CA GLU A 83 11.52 -14.94 -15.52
C GLU A 83 10.82 -14.32 -14.31
N TYR A 84 11.05 -13.03 -14.06
CA TYR A 84 10.43 -12.35 -12.93
C TYR A 84 8.96 -12.04 -13.20
N GLN A 85 8.60 -11.70 -14.44
CA GLN A 85 7.19 -11.45 -14.82
C GLN A 85 6.26 -12.61 -14.44
N ARG A 86 6.75 -13.86 -14.44
CA ARG A 86 5.98 -15.04 -14.04
C ARG A 86 5.55 -15.02 -12.58
N ARG A 87 6.20 -14.22 -11.75
CA ARG A 87 5.88 -14.03 -10.32
C ARG A 87 4.89 -12.91 -10.08
N LEU A 88 4.68 -12.05 -11.08
CA LEU A 88 3.76 -10.92 -11.00
C LEU A 88 2.33 -11.36 -11.36
N ARG A 89 1.36 -10.84 -10.64
CA ARG A 89 -0.07 -11.08 -10.85
C ARG A 89 -0.78 -9.74 -10.99
N GLN A 90 -1.39 -9.48 -12.13
CA GLN A 90 -2.12 -8.23 -12.37
C GLN A 90 -3.58 -8.41 -12.00
N TYR A 91 -4.13 -7.45 -11.27
CA TYR A 91 -5.53 -7.40 -10.88
C TYR A 91 -6.13 -6.01 -11.11
N VAL A 92 -7.18 -5.96 -11.91
CA VAL A 92 -7.96 -4.74 -12.14
C VAL A 92 -9.13 -4.74 -11.17
N ILE A 93 -9.22 -3.69 -10.35
CA ILE A 93 -10.28 -3.52 -9.35
C ILE A 93 -11.25 -2.41 -9.75
N ASN A 94 -12.45 -2.45 -9.20
CA ASN A 94 -13.44 -1.40 -9.40
C ASN A 94 -14.04 -0.95 -8.06
N ASP A 95 -13.52 0.14 -7.53
CA ASP A 95 -13.97 0.73 -6.26
C ASP A 95 -15.22 1.61 -6.38
N ARG A 96 -15.72 1.83 -7.61
CA ARG A 96 -16.98 2.55 -7.85
C ARG A 96 -18.23 1.67 -7.64
N LYS A 97 -18.05 0.35 -7.70
CA LYS A 97 -19.16 -0.60 -7.46
C LYS A 97 -19.47 -0.68 -5.96
N ALA A 98 -20.72 -0.95 -5.67
CA ALA A 98 -21.14 -1.33 -4.31
C ALA A 98 -20.59 -2.73 -3.95
N GLY A 99 -20.34 -2.95 -2.64
CA GLY A 99 -19.81 -4.22 -2.14
C GLY A 99 -18.30 -4.25 -1.97
N PRO A 100 -17.70 -5.43 -1.71
CA PRO A 100 -16.27 -5.58 -1.53
C PRO A 100 -15.47 -5.24 -2.80
N ILE A 101 -14.37 -4.52 -2.64
CA ILE A 101 -13.50 -4.07 -3.73
C ILE A 101 -12.49 -5.16 -4.10
N LEU A 102 -11.99 -5.88 -3.09
CA LEU A 102 -10.93 -6.88 -3.21
C LEU A 102 -11.44 -8.33 -3.18
N ASN A 103 -12.72 -8.52 -3.53
CA ASN A 103 -13.38 -9.83 -3.43
C ASN A 103 -12.73 -10.93 -4.29
N ASP A 104 -12.15 -10.54 -5.43
CA ASP A 104 -11.53 -11.47 -6.37
C ASP A 104 -10.07 -11.82 -5.98
N LEU A 105 -9.54 -11.20 -4.93
CA LEU A 105 -8.21 -11.49 -4.41
C LEU A 105 -8.25 -12.66 -3.41
N PRO A 106 -7.15 -13.43 -3.33
CA PRO A 106 -7.08 -14.55 -2.39
C PRO A 106 -7.19 -14.07 -0.93
N GLN A 107 -8.06 -14.73 -0.16
CA GLN A 107 -8.32 -14.41 1.23
C GLN A 107 -7.24 -14.94 2.17
N ASN A 108 -6.89 -14.18 3.22
CA ASN A 108 -5.91 -14.54 4.25
C ASN A 108 -4.52 -14.94 3.70
N GLN A 109 -4.03 -14.27 2.66
CA GLN A 109 -2.77 -14.67 2.02
C GLN A 109 -1.66 -13.62 2.08
N PHE A 110 -1.97 -12.33 1.98
CA PHE A 110 -0.93 -11.31 1.83
C PHE A 110 -0.17 -11.05 3.12
N GLY A 111 1.16 -11.17 3.06
CA GLY A 111 2.06 -10.88 4.18
C GLY A 111 2.49 -9.43 4.24
N LEU A 112 2.56 -8.76 3.08
CA LEU A 112 2.82 -7.34 2.98
C LEU A 112 1.89 -6.72 1.95
N VAL A 113 1.21 -5.64 2.35
CA VAL A 113 0.42 -4.80 1.47
C VAL A 113 0.99 -3.39 1.48
N PHE A 114 1.18 -2.82 0.30
CA PHE A 114 1.72 -1.48 0.15
C PHE A 114 0.85 -0.61 -0.76
N ALA A 115 0.63 0.64 -0.34
CA ALA A 115 -0.11 1.63 -1.10
C ALA A 115 0.58 2.99 -1.03
N TYR A 116 1.30 3.37 -2.10
CA TYR A 116 1.97 4.67 -2.21
C TYR A 116 1.12 5.64 -3.03
N ASN A 117 0.85 6.81 -2.48
CA ASN A 117 0.04 7.87 -3.11
C ASN A 117 -1.31 7.40 -3.69
N TYR A 118 -1.82 6.28 -3.19
CA TYR A 118 -3.09 5.72 -3.63
C TYR A 118 -4.26 6.28 -2.80
N PHE A 119 -4.14 6.22 -1.49
CA PHE A 119 -5.18 6.68 -0.56
C PHE A 119 -5.21 8.19 -0.37
N ASN A 120 -4.16 8.90 -0.76
CA ASN A 120 -4.10 10.37 -0.71
C ASN A 120 -5.24 11.05 -1.50
N PHE A 121 -5.76 10.37 -2.53
CA PHE A 121 -6.83 10.87 -3.41
C PHE A 121 -8.17 10.16 -3.21
N LYS A 122 -8.31 9.40 -2.15
CA LYS A 122 -9.55 8.67 -1.86
C LYS A 122 -10.30 9.32 -0.69
N PRO A 123 -11.63 9.48 -0.79
CA PRO A 123 -12.42 9.92 0.36
C PRO A 123 -12.35 8.90 1.50
N ILE A 124 -12.53 9.38 2.71
CA ILE A 124 -12.35 8.56 3.92
C ILE A 124 -13.25 7.32 3.94
N GLU A 125 -14.48 7.43 3.44
CA GLU A 125 -15.44 6.32 3.37
C GLU A 125 -14.92 5.19 2.46
N LEU A 126 -14.24 5.57 1.37
CA LEU A 126 -13.65 4.61 0.45
C LEU A 126 -12.40 3.97 1.07
N ILE A 127 -11.56 4.75 1.76
CA ILE A 127 -10.42 4.21 2.52
C ILE A 127 -10.91 3.19 3.56
N CYS A 128 -11.99 3.48 4.28
CA CYS A 128 -12.57 2.55 5.24
C CYS A 128 -13.04 1.23 4.59
N ARG A 129 -13.64 1.29 3.40
CA ARG A 129 -13.99 0.07 2.65
C ARG A 129 -12.77 -0.75 2.28
N TYR A 130 -11.71 -0.08 1.78
CA TYR A 130 -10.44 -0.76 1.50
C TYR A 130 -9.84 -1.42 2.73
N LEU A 131 -9.82 -0.75 3.87
CA LEU A 131 -9.29 -1.32 5.12
C LEU A 131 -10.05 -2.58 5.54
N THR A 132 -11.38 -2.58 5.40
CA THR A 132 -12.21 -3.77 5.68
C THR A 132 -11.83 -4.94 4.77
N ASP A 133 -11.70 -4.70 3.47
CA ASP A 133 -11.35 -5.72 2.49
C ASP A 133 -9.89 -6.18 2.65
N LEU A 134 -8.97 -5.25 2.95
CA LEU A 134 -7.57 -5.57 3.21
C LEU A 134 -7.42 -6.48 4.42
N PHE A 135 -8.20 -6.27 5.48
CA PHE A 135 -8.19 -7.17 6.63
C PHE A 135 -8.58 -8.59 6.23
N ALA A 136 -9.53 -8.76 5.32
CA ALA A 136 -9.94 -10.07 4.84
C ALA A 136 -8.86 -10.77 3.99
N VAL A 137 -8.21 -10.05 3.07
CA VAL A 137 -7.21 -10.64 2.16
C VAL A 137 -5.84 -10.83 2.81
N MET A 138 -5.50 -10.03 3.82
CA MET A 138 -4.24 -10.17 4.56
C MET A 138 -4.27 -11.38 5.48
N ARG A 139 -3.13 -12.02 5.63
CA ARG A 139 -2.94 -13.13 6.57
C ARG A 139 -2.68 -12.61 7.99
N PRO A 140 -2.94 -13.41 9.01
CA PRO A 140 -2.49 -13.10 10.37
C PRO A 140 -0.99 -12.81 10.42
N GLY A 141 -0.58 -11.75 11.10
CA GLY A 141 0.79 -11.24 11.14
C GLY A 141 1.22 -10.46 9.91
N GLY A 142 0.35 -10.28 8.91
CA GLY A 142 0.64 -9.47 7.74
C GLY A 142 0.62 -7.97 8.05
N THR A 143 1.45 -7.21 7.32
CA THR A 143 1.63 -5.76 7.50
C THR A 143 1.05 -4.99 6.33
N LEU A 144 0.29 -3.93 6.63
CA LEU A 144 -0.16 -2.90 5.68
C LEU A 144 0.66 -1.64 5.90
N VAL A 145 1.33 -1.16 4.85
CA VAL A 145 1.99 0.15 4.81
C VAL A 145 1.25 1.03 3.80
N MET A 146 0.74 2.17 4.23
CA MET A 146 -0.01 3.06 3.36
C MET A 146 0.34 4.53 3.57
N THR A 147 0.55 5.25 2.48
CA THR A 147 0.64 6.72 2.54
C THR A 147 -0.76 7.33 2.53
N TYR A 148 -0.90 8.48 3.13
CA TYR A 148 -2.16 9.24 3.19
C TYR A 148 -1.87 10.74 3.30
N ASN A 149 -2.87 11.56 2.98
CA ASN A 149 -2.77 13.00 3.17
C ASN A 149 -3.16 13.36 4.61
N ASN A 150 -2.15 13.61 5.45
CA ASN A 150 -2.36 13.89 6.88
C ASN A 150 -2.87 15.31 7.12
N CYS A 151 -4.18 15.49 7.18
CA CYS A 151 -4.82 16.79 7.44
C CYS A 151 -4.83 17.21 8.92
N ASP A 152 -4.24 16.43 9.83
CA ASP A 152 -3.92 16.89 11.17
C ASP A 152 -2.68 17.82 11.15
N ARG A 153 -2.01 17.95 9.99
CA ARG A 153 -0.88 18.86 9.73
C ARG A 153 -1.27 19.94 8.72
N ALA A 154 -0.71 21.13 8.91
CA ALA A 154 -0.98 22.27 8.02
C ALA A 154 -0.60 22.00 6.55
N GLN A 155 0.49 21.23 6.33
CA GLN A 155 0.89 20.82 4.99
C GLN A 155 -0.18 19.96 4.31
N GLY A 156 -0.76 18.99 5.02
CA GLY A 156 -1.81 18.13 4.48
C GLY A 156 -3.08 18.91 4.13
N VAL A 157 -3.45 19.91 4.91
CA VAL A 157 -4.53 20.83 4.58
C VAL A 157 -4.20 21.58 3.28
N GLY A 158 -3.01 22.15 3.18
CA GLY A 158 -2.57 22.85 1.97
C GLY A 158 -2.52 21.97 0.73
N LEU A 159 -2.22 20.67 0.87
CA LEU A 159 -2.27 19.69 -0.22
C LEU A 159 -3.72 19.40 -0.66
N ALA A 160 -4.64 19.26 0.30
CA ALA A 160 -6.05 19.07 -0.01
C ALA A 160 -6.60 20.27 -0.81
N GLU A 161 -6.26 21.49 -0.40
CA GLU A 161 -6.75 22.71 -1.05
C GLU A 161 -6.14 22.99 -2.42
N ARG A 162 -4.84 22.65 -2.62
CA ARG A 162 -4.10 23.02 -3.83
C ARG A 162 -3.88 21.89 -4.81
N ASN A 163 -3.81 20.64 -4.34
CA ASN A 163 -3.42 19.49 -5.13
C ASN A 163 -4.51 18.40 -5.21
N PHE A 164 -5.74 18.74 -4.84
CA PHE A 164 -6.90 17.85 -4.93
C PHE A 164 -6.78 16.55 -4.13
N MET A 165 -5.90 16.51 -3.13
CA MET A 165 -5.87 15.41 -2.18
C MET A 165 -7.09 15.45 -1.27
N CYS A 166 -7.52 14.30 -0.79
CA CYS A 166 -8.64 14.23 0.13
C CYS A 166 -8.23 14.69 1.53
N TYR A 167 -9.19 15.28 2.25
CA TYR A 167 -9.06 15.55 3.68
C TYR A 167 -9.14 14.24 4.45
N THR A 168 -8.02 13.82 5.02
CA THR A 168 -7.93 12.51 5.68
C THR A 168 -7.34 12.64 7.08
N PRO A 169 -8.17 12.87 8.12
CA PRO A 169 -7.71 12.87 9.49
C PRO A 169 -7.21 11.48 9.90
N LYS A 170 -5.99 11.39 10.44
CA LYS A 170 -5.40 10.12 10.90
C LYS A 170 -6.33 9.35 11.82
N ARG A 171 -6.94 10.05 12.77
CA ARG A 171 -7.83 9.44 13.77
C ARG A 171 -8.96 8.63 13.16
N HIS A 172 -9.50 9.04 12.00
CA HIS A 172 -10.58 8.31 11.34
C HIS A 172 -10.06 7.00 10.72
N ILE A 173 -8.90 7.05 10.03
CA ILE A 173 -8.26 5.84 9.49
C ILE A 173 -7.98 4.86 10.63
N GLN A 174 -7.29 5.32 11.68
CA GLN A 174 -6.87 4.49 12.79
C GLN A 174 -8.07 3.85 13.49
N LYS A 175 -9.08 4.65 13.86
CA LYS A 175 -10.28 4.16 14.54
C LYS A 175 -11.01 3.09 13.71
N HIS A 176 -11.10 3.29 12.39
CA HIS A 176 -11.75 2.30 11.54
C HIS A 176 -10.89 1.03 11.42
N ALA A 177 -9.58 1.15 11.20
CA ALA A 177 -8.67 0.02 11.13
C ALA A 177 -8.73 -0.83 12.41
N GLU A 178 -8.68 -0.20 13.58
CA GLU A 178 -8.82 -0.87 14.87
C GLU A 178 -10.20 -1.54 15.03
N SER A 179 -11.28 -0.91 14.55
CA SER A 179 -12.63 -1.50 14.61
C SER A 179 -12.79 -2.74 13.73
N VAL A 180 -12.01 -2.85 12.66
CA VAL A 180 -11.95 -4.03 11.78
C VAL A 180 -11.06 -5.12 12.36
N GLY A 181 -10.16 -4.77 13.29
CA GLY A 181 -9.28 -5.71 13.98
C GLY A 181 -7.80 -5.52 13.71
N PHE A 182 -7.37 -4.50 12.97
CA PHE A 182 -5.97 -4.17 12.83
C PHE A 182 -5.37 -3.63 14.13
N GLU A 183 -4.09 -3.86 14.32
CA GLU A 183 -3.26 -3.16 15.31
C GLU A 183 -2.48 -2.04 14.60
N PHE A 184 -2.56 -0.83 15.13
CA PHE A 184 -1.74 0.30 14.67
C PHE A 184 -0.33 0.14 15.26
N THR A 185 0.71 0.11 14.41
CA THR A 185 2.08 -0.17 14.85
C THR A 185 3.02 1.00 14.64
N PHE A 186 2.82 1.80 13.59
CA PHE A 186 3.77 2.86 13.27
C PHE A 186 3.13 4.01 12.50
N GLU A 187 3.68 5.21 12.71
CA GLU A 187 3.40 6.41 11.92
C GLU A 187 4.70 7.11 11.60
N HIS A 188 4.84 7.51 10.35
CA HIS A 188 5.88 8.45 9.94
C HIS A 188 5.25 9.73 9.44
N ASN A 189 5.86 10.85 9.85
CA ASN A 189 5.54 12.18 9.38
C ASN A 189 6.85 12.86 8.98
N GLY A 190 7.22 12.78 7.69
CA GLY A 190 8.38 13.45 7.14
C GLY A 190 8.30 14.97 7.30
N GLU A 191 9.42 15.66 7.15
CA GLU A 191 9.46 17.13 7.10
C GLU A 191 8.75 17.66 5.86
N GLY A 192 8.73 16.86 4.77
CA GLY A 192 7.92 17.09 3.58
C GLY A 192 6.47 16.65 3.76
N ASP A 193 5.84 16.38 2.62
CA ASP A 193 4.39 16.09 2.57
C ASP A 193 4.07 14.60 2.71
N LEU A 194 5.08 13.73 2.86
CA LEU A 194 4.90 12.30 2.98
C LEU A 194 4.58 11.89 4.42
N SER A 195 3.35 11.40 4.60
CA SER A 195 2.96 10.70 5.83
C SER A 195 2.54 9.28 5.48
N TRP A 196 2.95 8.29 6.30
CA TRP A 196 2.42 6.93 6.16
C TRP A 196 2.08 6.31 7.50
N LEU A 197 1.17 5.34 7.44
CA LEU A 197 0.72 4.53 8.57
C LEU A 197 1.08 3.08 8.32
N GLU A 198 1.36 2.38 9.40
CA GLU A 198 1.52 0.93 9.38
C GLU A 198 0.49 0.29 10.31
N PHE A 199 -0.13 -0.77 9.80
CA PHE A 199 -1.07 -1.60 10.54
C PHE A 199 -0.69 -3.07 10.39
N VAL A 200 -0.87 -3.84 11.43
CA VAL A 200 -0.65 -5.28 11.42
C VAL A 200 -1.97 -6.00 11.66
N LYS A 201 -2.25 -7.03 10.87
CA LYS A 201 -3.33 -7.97 11.20
C LYS A 201 -2.83 -8.90 12.33
N PRO A 202 -3.47 -8.92 13.50
CA PRO A 202 -3.02 -9.74 14.63
C PRO A 202 -2.85 -11.21 14.28
N GLY A 203 -1.85 -11.85 14.87
CA GLY A 203 -1.60 -13.26 14.72
C GLY A 203 -0.17 -13.59 14.29
N VAL A 204 0.10 -14.87 14.11
CA VAL A 204 1.43 -15.38 13.75
C VAL A 204 1.55 -15.56 12.25
N ILE A 205 2.63 -15.04 11.66
CA ILE A 205 2.96 -15.31 10.25
C ILE A 205 3.30 -16.79 10.08
N THR A 206 2.53 -17.48 9.24
CA THR A 206 2.84 -18.84 8.79
C THR A 206 3.17 -18.82 7.32
N SER A 207 4.28 -19.45 6.91
CA SER A 207 4.63 -19.58 5.50
C SER A 207 3.63 -20.45 4.75
N LEU A 208 3.27 -20.07 3.53
CA LEU A 208 2.48 -20.91 2.62
C LEU A 208 3.30 -22.06 2.05
N ARG A 209 4.63 -21.96 2.08
CA ARG A 209 5.57 -22.96 1.51
C ARG A 209 6.12 -23.84 2.62
N GLY A 210 5.86 -25.14 2.50
CA GLY A 210 6.60 -26.18 3.22
C GLY A 210 6.13 -26.52 4.62
N GLY A 211 4.91 -26.14 5.02
CA GLY A 211 4.32 -26.62 6.29
C GLY A 211 5.10 -26.29 7.59
N GLN A 212 6.19 -25.56 7.47
CA GLN A 212 6.94 -25.07 8.61
C GLN A 212 6.37 -23.74 9.07
N THR A 213 5.82 -23.75 10.26
CA THR A 213 5.45 -22.54 10.98
C THR A 213 6.74 -21.81 11.33
N LEU A 214 7.10 -20.80 10.52
CA LEU A 214 8.11 -19.83 10.93
C LEU A 214 7.37 -18.77 11.73
N ALA A 215 7.23 -19.07 13.03
CA ALA A 215 6.99 -17.99 13.97
C ALA A 215 8.15 -17.02 13.80
N LYS A 216 7.88 -15.79 13.31
CA LYS A 216 8.72 -14.65 13.69
C LYS A 216 8.50 -14.51 15.20
N ILE A 217 9.24 -15.28 15.96
CA ILE A 217 9.38 -15.03 17.37
C ILE A 217 10.17 -13.73 17.38
N LEU A 218 9.50 -12.61 17.60
CA LEU A 218 10.12 -11.45 18.18
C LEU A 218 10.57 -11.93 19.57
N VAL A 219 11.76 -12.52 19.62
CA VAL A 219 12.46 -12.70 20.88
C VAL A 219 12.80 -11.27 21.30
N PRO A 220 12.28 -10.78 22.42
CA PRO A 220 12.80 -9.54 22.98
C PRO A 220 14.30 -9.75 23.14
N ALA A 221 15.11 -8.85 22.60
CA ALA A 221 16.51 -8.82 22.93
C ALA A 221 16.60 -8.59 24.43
N GLU A 222 17.12 -9.59 25.18
CA GLU A 222 17.55 -9.39 26.55
C GLU A 222 18.71 -8.39 26.62
#